data_e6fe3b3584608d23f83386e52ae15aa3
#
_entry.id   e6fe3b3584608d23f83386e52ae15aa3
#
_cell.length_a   1.000
_cell.length_b   1.000
_cell.length_c   1.000
_cell.angle_alpha   90.00
_cell.angle_beta   90.00
_cell.angle_gamma   90.00
#
_symmetry.space_group_name_H-M   'P 1'
#
loop_
_entity.id
_entity.type
_entity.pdbx_description
1 polymer ?
#
loop_
_entity_poly.entity_id
_entity_poly.type
_entity_poly.pdbx_seq_one_letter_code
_entity_poly.pdbx_strand_id
1 'polypeptide(L)'
;MGVGAVGASGGADRAEPAARVQMRAAPVRACARDTVAAVPAALRIEPISPRQLETLLPMIATYQRFYEVEEIDEERNRAFFSRFLAPSEEGMLLGAWHGDELVGYACLFWHFTSLVPAETVLMNDLYVAEGKRGEGIGRALIEASAEVARKRGAHQLQWVTAPDNRNARRLYDSTGAESEPSIEYELLL
;
A
#
# COMPACT_ATOMS: atom_id res chain seq x y z
N MET A 1 -70.14 13.14 -2.55
CA MET A 1 -69.66 12.49 -1.30
C MET A 1 -68.20 12.81 -1.17
N GLY A 2 -67.86 13.49 -0.12
CA GLY A 2 -66.65 14.30 0.03
C GLY A 2 -65.36 13.51 0.15
N VAL A 3 -64.34 14.08 -0.38
CA VAL A 3 -62.93 13.70 -0.18
C VAL A 3 -62.24 14.94 0.41
N GLY A 4 -61.83 14.80 1.69
CA GLY A 4 -61.12 15.84 2.39
C GLY A 4 -59.68 15.92 1.92
N ALA A 5 -59.24 17.12 1.56
CA ALA A 5 -57.86 17.44 1.30
C ALA A 5 -57.14 17.71 2.62
N VAL A 6 -56.07 16.92 2.91
CA VAL A 6 -55.13 17.19 4.00
C VAL A 6 -53.93 17.90 3.40
N GLY A 7 -53.73 19.16 3.77
CA GLY A 7 -52.56 19.94 3.41
C GLY A 7 -51.32 19.45 4.10
N ALA A 8 -50.28 19.12 3.32
CA ALA A 8 -48.93 18.90 3.79
C ALA A 8 -48.10 20.18 3.58
N SER A 9 -47.75 20.82 4.69
CA SER A 9 -46.75 21.88 4.72
C SER A 9 -45.36 21.29 4.48
N GLY A 10 -44.83 21.49 3.27
CA GLY A 10 -43.47 21.11 2.92
C GLY A 10 -42.46 22.11 3.48
N GLY A 11 -41.72 21.73 4.50
CA GLY A 11 -40.45 22.37 4.84
C GLY A 11 -39.42 22.01 3.79
N ALA A 12 -39.00 22.97 3.01
CA ALA A 12 -37.88 22.81 2.10
C ALA A 12 -36.59 22.85 2.91
N ASP A 13 -36.11 21.65 3.24
CA ASP A 13 -34.75 21.47 3.76
C ASP A 13 -33.80 21.73 2.58
N ARG A 14 -33.13 22.89 2.63
CA ARG A 14 -32.11 23.25 1.64
C ARG A 14 -30.85 22.44 2.01
N ALA A 15 -30.61 21.35 1.29
CA ALA A 15 -29.32 20.68 1.30
C ALA A 15 -28.24 21.70 0.89
N GLU A 16 -27.34 22.00 1.81
CA GLU A 16 -26.11 22.74 1.49
C GLU A 16 -25.33 21.98 0.42
N PRO A 17 -24.77 22.68 -0.58
CA PRO A 17 -23.95 22.01 -1.58
C PRO A 17 -22.71 21.49 -0.93
N ALA A 18 -22.47 20.18 -1.08
CA ALA A 18 -21.26 19.50 -0.65
C ALA A 18 -20.02 20.32 -1.05
N ALA A 19 -19.22 20.66 -0.06
CA ALA A 19 -17.98 21.41 -0.25
C ALA A 19 -17.11 20.66 -1.27
N ARG A 20 -16.81 21.32 -2.37
CA ARG A 20 -15.86 20.88 -3.38
C ARG A 20 -14.52 20.73 -2.69
N VAL A 21 -14.10 19.50 -2.41
CA VAL A 21 -12.73 19.21 -1.96
C VAL A 21 -11.80 19.54 -3.13
N GLN A 22 -11.30 20.75 -3.14
CA GLN A 22 -10.17 21.13 -3.97
C GLN A 22 -8.93 20.53 -3.33
N MET A 23 -8.53 19.37 -3.81
CA MET A 23 -7.19 18.83 -3.52
C MET A 23 -6.16 19.80 -4.13
N ARG A 24 -5.71 20.76 -3.34
CA ARG A 24 -4.54 21.57 -3.65
C ARG A 24 -3.34 20.64 -3.52
N ALA A 25 -2.61 20.45 -4.62
CA ALA A 25 -1.25 19.93 -4.56
C ALA A 25 -0.43 20.86 -3.67
N ALA A 26 -0.20 20.47 -2.43
CA ALA A 26 0.69 21.17 -1.53
C ALA A 26 2.13 21.04 -2.06
N PRO A 27 2.93 22.11 -2.09
CA PRO A 27 4.33 21.99 -2.45
C PRO A 27 5.02 21.08 -1.44
N VAL A 28 5.79 20.12 -1.95
CA VAL A 28 6.64 19.24 -1.15
C VAL A 28 7.52 20.12 -0.26
N ARG A 29 7.16 20.27 1.01
CA ARG A 29 8.05 20.92 1.99
C ARG A 29 9.25 20.01 2.17
N ALA A 30 10.43 20.53 1.91
CA ALA A 30 11.68 19.88 2.30
C ALA A 30 11.63 19.62 3.81
N CYS A 31 11.43 18.35 4.16
CA CYS A 31 11.41 17.91 5.55
C CYS A 31 12.79 18.10 6.15
N ALA A 32 12.85 18.77 7.30
CA ALA A 32 14.08 18.90 8.09
C ALA A 32 14.66 17.50 8.34
N ARG A 33 15.98 17.40 8.21
CA ARG A 33 16.74 16.16 8.38
C ARG A 33 16.68 15.72 9.84
N ASP A 34 15.65 14.97 10.20
CA ASP A 34 15.71 14.13 11.39
C ASP A 34 16.68 12.99 11.08
N THR A 35 17.48 12.63 12.05
CA THR A 35 18.55 11.62 11.98
C THR A 35 17.96 10.27 11.56
N VAL A 36 17.84 10.05 10.24
CA VAL A 36 17.41 8.78 9.65
C VAL A 36 18.54 7.80 9.89
N ALA A 37 18.24 6.67 10.55
CA ALA A 37 19.19 5.58 10.63
C ALA A 37 19.67 5.27 9.20
N ALA A 38 20.97 5.34 8.96
CA ALA A 38 21.53 5.12 7.64
C ALA A 38 21.17 3.71 7.16
N VAL A 39 20.61 3.61 5.95
CA VAL A 39 20.38 2.31 5.30
C VAL A 39 21.73 1.62 5.16
N PRO A 40 21.87 0.33 5.55
CA PRO A 40 23.13 -0.37 5.44
C PRO A 40 23.72 -0.26 4.02
N ALA A 41 25.02 0.00 3.90
CA ALA A 41 25.70 0.27 2.61
C ALA A 41 25.60 -0.89 1.60
N ALA A 42 25.18 -2.08 2.05
CA ALA A 42 25.03 -3.30 1.24
C ALA A 42 23.57 -3.65 0.89
N LEU A 43 22.57 -2.80 1.28
CA LEU A 43 21.18 -3.07 0.98
C LEU A 43 20.88 -2.76 -0.50
N ARG A 44 20.34 -3.76 -1.21
CA ARG A 44 19.81 -3.60 -2.58
C ARG A 44 18.31 -3.81 -2.57
N ILE A 45 17.58 -2.94 -3.30
CA ILE A 45 16.16 -3.14 -3.60
C ILE A 45 16.03 -3.34 -5.10
N GLU A 46 15.50 -4.49 -5.50
CA GLU A 46 15.37 -4.84 -6.91
C GLU A 46 14.10 -5.66 -7.18
N PRO A 47 13.56 -5.65 -8.40
CA PRO A 47 12.48 -6.53 -8.78
C PRO A 47 12.86 -7.99 -8.59
N ILE A 48 11.95 -8.78 -8.04
CA ILE A 48 12.11 -10.23 -7.89
C ILE A 48 12.08 -10.88 -9.28
N SER A 49 13.13 -11.59 -9.62
CA SER A 49 13.21 -12.39 -10.84
C SER A 49 12.52 -13.75 -10.67
N PRO A 50 12.17 -14.46 -11.77
CA PRO A 50 11.61 -15.81 -11.70
C PRO A 50 12.46 -16.80 -10.90
N ARG A 51 13.79 -16.65 -10.92
CA ARG A 51 14.71 -17.52 -10.16
C ARG A 51 14.71 -17.24 -8.66
N GLN A 52 14.28 -16.06 -8.26
CA GLN A 52 14.25 -15.63 -6.86
C GLN A 52 12.89 -15.87 -6.21
N LEU A 53 11.86 -16.24 -6.97
CA LEU A 53 10.52 -16.48 -6.43
C LEU A 53 10.55 -17.55 -5.32
N GLU A 54 11.27 -18.64 -5.53
CA GLU A 54 11.39 -19.73 -4.54
C GLU A 54 12.04 -19.25 -3.23
N THR A 55 12.91 -18.25 -3.28
CA THR A 55 13.49 -17.61 -2.08
C THR A 55 12.47 -16.70 -1.37
N LEU A 56 11.53 -16.11 -2.12
CA LEU A 56 10.51 -15.23 -1.57
C LEU A 56 9.34 -16.00 -0.90
N LEU A 57 8.94 -17.16 -1.42
CA LEU A 57 7.76 -17.90 -0.93
C LEU A 57 7.77 -18.18 0.58
N PRO A 58 8.88 -18.59 1.22
CA PRO A 58 8.92 -18.76 2.68
C PRO A 58 8.66 -17.48 3.46
N MET A 59 9.08 -16.31 2.90
CA MET A 59 8.85 -15.02 3.53
C MET A 59 7.38 -14.60 3.41
N ILE A 60 6.75 -14.87 2.28
CA ILE A 60 5.30 -14.70 2.08
C ILE A 60 4.52 -15.56 3.08
N ALA A 61 4.86 -16.84 3.22
CA ALA A 61 4.23 -17.72 4.19
C ALA A 61 4.40 -17.22 5.64
N THR A 62 5.53 -16.59 5.97
CA THR A 62 5.74 -15.99 7.29
C THR A 62 4.86 -14.75 7.47
N TYR A 63 4.69 -13.93 6.46
CA TYR A 63 3.78 -12.79 6.46
C TYR A 63 2.31 -13.23 6.63
N GLN A 64 1.89 -14.27 5.91
CA GLN A 64 0.54 -14.85 6.04
C GLN A 64 0.28 -15.39 7.45
N ARG A 65 1.28 -16.04 8.09
CA ARG A 65 1.16 -16.46 9.50
C ARG A 65 1.01 -15.29 10.47
N PHE A 66 1.68 -14.18 10.19
CA PHE A 66 1.53 -12.97 10.99
C PHE A 66 0.09 -12.41 10.96
N TYR A 67 -0.62 -12.61 9.85
CA TYR A 67 -2.05 -12.28 9.68
C TYR A 67 -2.99 -13.45 10.00
N GLU A 68 -2.49 -14.50 10.65
CA GLU A 68 -3.29 -15.64 11.12
C GLU A 68 -4.07 -16.35 9.99
N VAL A 69 -3.51 -16.38 8.77
CA VAL A 69 -4.09 -17.14 7.65
C VAL A 69 -4.08 -18.62 8.03
N GLU A 70 -5.27 -19.24 8.10
CA GLU A 70 -5.47 -20.61 8.60
C GLU A 70 -4.79 -21.66 7.71
N GLU A 71 -4.90 -21.50 6.37
CA GLU A 71 -4.35 -22.44 5.41
C GLU A 71 -3.37 -21.74 4.45
N ILE A 72 -2.10 -22.05 4.60
CA ILE A 72 -1.04 -21.53 3.73
C ILE A 72 -0.70 -22.59 2.69
N ASP A 73 -1.13 -22.34 1.45
CA ASP A 73 -0.90 -23.19 0.31
C ASP A 73 0.25 -22.63 -0.54
N GLU A 74 1.36 -23.36 -0.56
CA GLU A 74 2.57 -22.94 -1.26
C GLU A 74 2.38 -22.94 -2.79
N GLU A 75 1.63 -23.88 -3.35
CA GLU A 75 1.38 -23.94 -4.78
C GLU A 75 0.49 -22.77 -5.22
N ARG A 76 -0.56 -22.48 -4.46
CA ARG A 76 -1.41 -21.29 -4.66
C ARG A 76 -0.59 -20.00 -4.56
N ASN A 77 0.29 -19.88 -3.55
CA ASN A 77 1.17 -18.75 -3.42
C ASN A 77 2.11 -18.62 -4.64
N ARG A 78 2.73 -19.71 -5.06
CA ARG A 78 3.59 -19.72 -6.26
C ARG A 78 2.83 -19.28 -7.51
N ALA A 79 1.68 -19.84 -7.76
CA ALA A 79 0.83 -19.47 -8.89
C ALA A 79 0.41 -17.99 -8.85
N PHE A 80 -0.01 -17.51 -7.68
CA PHE A 80 -0.45 -16.13 -7.51
C PHE A 80 0.70 -15.12 -7.67
N PHE A 81 1.80 -15.29 -6.93
CA PHE A 81 2.88 -14.32 -6.92
C PHE A 81 3.73 -14.34 -8.19
N SER A 82 3.73 -15.46 -8.97
CA SER A 82 4.39 -15.50 -10.28
C SER A 82 3.81 -14.48 -11.28
N ARG A 83 2.57 -14.04 -11.11
CA ARG A 83 1.91 -13.03 -11.95
C ARG A 83 2.57 -11.65 -11.86
N PHE A 84 3.27 -11.37 -10.76
CA PHE A 84 3.87 -10.07 -10.48
C PHE A 84 5.39 -10.03 -10.73
N LEU A 85 5.94 -11.08 -11.34
CA LEU A 85 7.33 -11.10 -11.78
C LEU A 85 7.49 -10.24 -13.03
N ALA A 86 8.50 -9.38 -13.05
CA ALA A 86 8.72 -8.45 -14.15
C ALA A 86 9.15 -9.17 -15.47
N PRO A 87 8.64 -8.75 -16.63
CA PRO A 87 7.61 -7.72 -16.83
C PRO A 87 6.19 -8.24 -16.51
N SER A 88 5.36 -7.42 -15.87
CA SER A 88 3.98 -7.76 -15.55
C SER A 88 3.06 -6.56 -15.75
N GLU A 89 1.86 -6.83 -16.31
CA GLU A 89 0.78 -5.85 -16.49
C GLU A 89 -0.12 -5.75 -15.24
N GLU A 90 0.14 -6.53 -14.19
CA GLU A 90 -0.70 -6.58 -12.99
C GLU A 90 -0.02 -5.98 -11.76
N GLY A 91 1.30 -6.02 -11.68
CA GLY A 91 2.02 -5.56 -10.51
C GLY A 91 3.51 -5.80 -10.56
N MET A 92 4.16 -5.70 -9.39
CA MET A 92 5.60 -5.96 -9.24
C MET A 92 5.91 -6.45 -7.83
N LEU A 93 6.84 -7.38 -7.74
CA LEU A 93 7.46 -7.77 -6.47
C LEU A 93 8.83 -7.10 -6.37
N LEU A 94 9.06 -6.40 -5.27
CA LEU A 94 10.37 -5.84 -4.92
C LEU A 94 10.96 -6.65 -3.76
N GLY A 95 12.22 -7.06 -3.89
CA GLY A 95 12.98 -7.71 -2.83
C GLY A 95 14.05 -6.78 -2.26
N ALA A 96 14.20 -6.79 -0.95
CA ALA A 96 15.29 -6.15 -0.23
C ALA A 96 16.36 -7.19 0.13
N TRP A 97 17.59 -6.95 -0.27
CA TRP A 97 18.68 -7.92 -0.18
C TRP A 97 19.87 -7.36 0.58
N HIS A 98 20.38 -8.15 1.54
CA HIS A 98 21.72 -7.99 2.11
C HIS A 98 22.62 -9.08 1.51
N GLY A 99 23.50 -8.70 0.57
CA GLY A 99 24.22 -9.70 -0.22
C GLY A 99 23.24 -10.61 -0.96
N ASP A 100 23.23 -11.90 -0.66
CA ASP A 100 22.32 -12.88 -1.24
C ASP A 100 21.13 -13.24 -0.31
N GLU A 101 21.07 -12.64 0.88
CA GLU A 101 19.98 -12.85 1.83
C GLU A 101 18.81 -11.92 1.51
N LEU A 102 17.62 -12.48 1.26
CA LEU A 102 16.38 -11.72 1.17
C LEU A 102 15.92 -11.34 2.59
N VAL A 103 15.86 -10.04 2.88
CA VAL A 103 15.56 -9.50 4.22
C VAL A 103 14.22 -8.76 4.30
N GLY A 104 13.55 -8.59 3.17
CA GLY A 104 12.22 -7.97 3.11
C GLY A 104 11.67 -7.95 1.69
N TYR A 105 10.38 -7.66 1.55
CA TYR A 105 9.75 -7.49 0.24
C TYR A 105 8.59 -6.50 0.28
N ALA A 106 8.23 -5.99 -0.90
CA ALA A 106 6.97 -5.30 -1.13
C ALA A 106 6.25 -5.93 -2.33
N CYS A 107 4.93 -6.06 -2.22
CA CYS A 107 4.05 -6.47 -3.31
C CYS A 107 3.26 -5.26 -3.81
N LEU A 108 3.42 -4.92 -5.07
CA LEU A 108 2.79 -3.77 -5.71
C LEU A 108 1.76 -4.24 -6.73
N PHE A 109 0.55 -3.68 -6.69
CA PHE A 109 -0.48 -3.89 -7.71
C PHE A 109 -0.71 -2.60 -8.49
N TRP A 110 -0.88 -2.74 -9.80
CA TRP A 110 -1.32 -1.62 -10.64
C TRP A 110 -2.82 -1.43 -10.44
N HIS A 111 -3.17 -0.27 -9.97
CA HIS A 111 -4.54 0.08 -9.59
C HIS A 111 -4.99 1.35 -10.31
N PHE A 112 -6.28 1.67 -10.22
CA PHE A 112 -6.85 2.87 -10.86
C PHE A 112 -7.70 3.64 -9.85
N THR A 113 -7.74 4.95 -10.02
CA THR A 113 -8.69 5.80 -9.31
C THR A 113 -9.56 6.56 -10.32
N SER A 114 -10.85 6.61 -10.04
CA SER A 114 -11.82 7.35 -10.86
C SER A 114 -12.09 8.78 -10.37
N LEU A 115 -11.72 9.09 -9.13
CA LEU A 115 -11.87 10.46 -8.59
C LEU A 115 -10.95 11.45 -9.31
N VAL A 116 -9.73 11.02 -9.57
CA VAL A 116 -8.80 11.64 -10.50
C VAL A 116 -8.47 10.55 -11.51
N PRO A 117 -9.08 10.54 -12.71
CA PRO A 117 -8.90 9.43 -13.65
C PRO A 117 -7.41 9.18 -13.96
N ALA A 118 -6.80 8.25 -13.26
CA ALA A 118 -5.38 7.97 -13.32
C ALA A 118 -5.03 6.54 -12.86
N GLU A 119 -3.86 6.06 -13.25
CA GLU A 119 -3.22 4.93 -12.59
C GLU A 119 -2.75 5.31 -11.18
N THR A 120 -2.85 4.37 -10.26
CA THR A 120 -2.25 4.41 -8.93
C THR A 120 -1.45 3.12 -8.71
N VAL A 121 -0.54 3.11 -7.75
CA VAL A 121 0.12 1.89 -7.31
C VAL A 121 -0.35 1.59 -5.89
N LEU A 122 -0.91 0.40 -5.69
CA LEU A 122 -1.23 -0.13 -4.38
C LEU A 122 -0.04 -0.95 -3.87
N MET A 123 0.62 -0.51 -2.80
CA MET A 123 1.56 -1.35 -2.05
C MET A 123 0.73 -2.23 -1.12
N ASN A 124 0.40 -3.44 -1.61
CA ASN A 124 -0.48 -4.37 -0.90
C ASN A 124 0.22 -4.98 0.31
N ASP A 125 1.48 -5.41 0.13
CA ASP A 125 2.30 -5.97 1.21
C ASP A 125 3.59 -5.18 1.37
N LEU A 126 4.00 -5.00 2.62
CA LEU A 126 5.31 -4.54 3.03
C LEU A 126 5.77 -5.38 4.22
N TYR A 127 6.79 -6.19 4.01
CA TYR A 127 7.32 -7.04 5.06
C TYR A 127 8.83 -6.92 5.18
N VAL A 128 9.31 -6.91 6.42
CA VAL A 128 10.73 -6.98 6.78
C VAL A 128 10.91 -8.11 7.79
N ALA A 129 11.87 -8.97 7.53
CA ALA A 129 12.24 -10.08 8.41
C ALA A 129 12.45 -9.57 9.84
N GLU A 130 11.95 -10.32 10.84
CA GLU A 130 11.87 -9.84 12.23
C GLU A 130 13.22 -9.38 12.77
N GLY A 131 14.27 -10.17 12.55
CA GLY A 131 15.63 -9.84 12.99
C GLY A 131 16.31 -8.69 12.23
N LYS A 132 15.65 -8.13 11.21
CA LYS A 132 16.16 -7.04 10.35
C LYS A 132 15.33 -5.75 10.48
N ARG A 133 14.37 -5.74 11.40
CA ARG A 133 13.55 -4.54 11.65
C ARG A 133 14.37 -3.47 12.36
N GLY A 134 14.06 -2.20 12.09
CA GLY A 134 14.79 -1.06 12.64
C GLY A 134 16.05 -0.65 11.84
N GLU A 135 16.44 -1.40 10.81
CA GLU A 135 17.59 -1.12 9.94
C GLU A 135 17.28 -0.21 8.74
N GLY A 136 16.09 0.40 8.69
CA GLY A 136 15.70 1.29 7.59
C GLY A 136 15.16 0.57 6.33
N ILE A 137 15.13 -0.77 6.31
CA ILE A 137 14.74 -1.58 5.15
C ILE A 137 13.31 -1.27 4.69
N GLY A 138 12.36 -1.15 5.63
CA GLY A 138 10.97 -0.81 5.30
C GLY A 138 10.84 0.54 4.61
N ARG A 139 11.61 1.55 5.05
CA ARG A 139 11.68 2.86 4.40
C ARG A 139 12.24 2.74 2.99
N ALA A 140 13.34 2.01 2.81
CA ALA A 140 13.95 1.80 1.50
C ALA A 140 12.99 1.10 0.52
N LEU A 141 12.20 0.13 0.98
CA LEU A 141 11.16 -0.52 0.17
C LEU A 141 10.05 0.46 -0.23
N ILE A 142 9.59 1.33 0.69
CA ILE A 142 8.59 2.36 0.37
C ILE A 142 9.15 3.35 -0.66
N GLU A 143 10.36 3.82 -0.48
CA GLU A 143 11.02 4.75 -1.41
C GLU A 143 11.20 4.13 -2.80
N ALA A 144 11.62 2.87 -2.88
CA ALA A 144 11.72 2.13 -4.13
C ALA A 144 10.34 1.93 -4.79
N SER A 145 9.29 1.61 -4.00
CA SER A 145 7.92 1.51 -4.48
C SER A 145 7.40 2.84 -5.04
N ALA A 146 7.71 3.94 -4.37
CA ALA A 146 7.38 5.28 -4.85
C ALA A 146 8.11 5.63 -6.16
N GLU A 147 9.36 5.19 -6.31
CA GLU A 147 10.11 5.36 -7.55
C GLU A 147 9.52 4.53 -8.70
N VAL A 148 9.07 3.30 -8.43
CA VAL A 148 8.33 2.48 -9.40
C VAL A 148 7.05 3.18 -9.82
N ALA A 149 6.27 3.72 -8.88
CA ALA A 149 5.05 4.45 -9.16
C ALA A 149 5.32 5.68 -10.05
N ARG A 150 6.36 6.47 -9.74
CA ARG A 150 6.75 7.63 -10.56
C ARG A 150 7.14 7.23 -11.99
N LYS A 151 7.93 6.17 -12.15
CA LYS A 151 8.36 5.66 -13.48
C LYS A 151 7.19 5.18 -14.32
N ARG A 152 6.14 4.67 -13.68
CA ARG A 152 4.88 4.33 -14.36
C ARG A 152 4.01 5.54 -14.71
N GLY A 153 4.31 6.72 -14.20
CA GLY A 153 3.45 7.89 -14.31
C GLY A 153 2.20 7.80 -13.42
N ALA A 154 2.22 6.96 -12.39
CA ALA A 154 1.11 6.83 -11.48
C ALA A 154 0.89 8.10 -10.66
N HIS A 155 -0.38 8.43 -10.39
CA HIS A 155 -0.77 9.61 -9.64
C HIS A 155 -0.31 9.56 -8.18
N GLN A 156 -0.33 8.36 -7.59
CA GLN A 156 0.06 8.13 -6.19
C GLN A 156 0.50 6.69 -5.94
N LEU A 157 1.27 6.51 -4.87
CA LEU A 157 1.46 5.24 -4.18
C LEU A 157 0.57 5.24 -2.94
N GLN A 158 -0.26 4.22 -2.75
CA GLN A 158 -1.18 4.09 -1.62
C GLN A 158 -1.01 2.75 -0.92
N TRP A 159 -1.36 2.70 0.36
CA TRP A 159 -1.40 1.47 1.17
C TRP A 159 -2.33 1.67 2.34
N VAL A 160 -2.72 0.57 2.99
CA VAL A 160 -3.52 0.58 4.21
C VAL A 160 -2.78 -0.13 5.35
N THR A 161 -3.14 0.18 6.58
CA THR A 161 -2.67 -0.52 7.77
C THR A 161 -3.71 -0.45 8.86
N ALA A 162 -3.70 -1.44 9.75
CA ALA A 162 -4.59 -1.43 10.91
C ALA A 162 -4.29 -0.23 11.81
N PRO A 163 -5.33 0.42 12.40
CA PRO A 163 -5.16 1.61 13.24
C PRO A 163 -4.27 1.39 14.47
N ASP A 164 -4.21 0.16 14.98
CA ASP A 164 -3.41 -0.26 16.13
C ASP A 164 -1.99 -0.72 15.76
N ASN A 165 -1.65 -0.85 14.47
CA ASN A 165 -0.31 -1.17 14.01
C ASN A 165 0.64 0.04 14.18
N ARG A 166 0.97 0.35 15.45
CA ARG A 166 1.77 1.52 15.83
C ARG A 166 3.16 1.52 15.21
N ASN A 167 3.74 0.34 14.97
CA ASN A 167 5.08 0.22 14.38
C ASN A 167 5.09 0.64 12.92
N ALA A 168 4.15 0.11 12.12
CA ALA A 168 3.99 0.48 10.73
C ALA A 168 3.62 1.96 10.58
N ARG A 169 2.68 2.46 11.39
CA ARG A 169 2.27 3.87 11.37
C ARG A 169 3.44 4.82 11.61
N ARG A 170 4.29 4.57 12.62
CA ARG A 170 5.49 5.39 12.86
C ARG A 170 6.42 5.44 11.64
N LEU A 171 6.58 4.30 10.94
CA LEU A 171 7.34 4.26 9.71
C LEU A 171 6.67 5.13 8.64
N TYR A 172 5.38 4.95 8.40
CA TYR A 172 4.63 5.64 7.35
C TYR A 172 4.58 7.15 7.58
N ASP A 173 4.26 7.60 8.79
CA ASP A 173 4.27 9.01 9.19
C ASP A 173 5.65 9.65 8.93
N SER A 174 6.74 8.89 9.11
CA SER A 174 8.11 9.36 8.88
C SER A 174 8.49 9.49 7.40
N THR A 175 7.68 8.96 6.46
CA THR A 175 7.92 9.09 5.01
C THR A 175 7.36 10.38 4.42
N GLY A 176 6.54 11.10 5.18
CA GLY A 176 5.79 12.27 4.71
C GLY A 176 4.49 11.89 3.99
N ALA A 177 4.07 10.62 4.06
CA ALA A 177 2.75 10.20 3.58
C ALA A 177 1.65 10.78 4.47
N GLU A 178 0.56 11.22 3.84
CA GLU A 178 -0.64 11.67 4.52
C GLU A 178 -1.56 10.47 4.79
N SER A 179 -2.20 10.43 5.95
CA SER A 179 -3.14 9.36 6.31
C SER A 179 -4.55 9.92 6.49
N GLU A 180 -5.54 9.19 6.00
CA GLU A 180 -6.95 9.48 6.20
C GLU A 180 -7.65 8.28 6.86
N PRO A 181 -8.57 8.52 7.80
CA PRO A 181 -9.36 7.43 8.38
C PRO A 181 -10.34 6.89 7.32
N SER A 182 -10.38 5.56 7.19
CA SER A 182 -11.32 4.87 6.29
C SER A 182 -11.94 3.67 7.00
N ILE A 183 -13.11 3.24 6.50
CA ILE A 183 -13.77 2.01 6.91
C ILE A 183 -13.77 1.08 5.70
N GLU A 184 -13.20 -0.08 5.85
CA GLU A 184 -13.19 -1.13 4.83
C GLU A 184 -14.40 -2.06 5.04
N TYR A 185 -15.08 -2.41 3.96
CA TYR A 185 -16.18 -3.36 3.96
C TYR A 185 -15.81 -4.54 3.06
N GLU A 186 -15.99 -5.75 3.57
CA GLU A 186 -15.76 -7.00 2.86
C GLU A 186 -17.04 -7.80 2.73
N LEU A 187 -17.28 -8.38 1.56
CA LEU A 187 -18.31 -9.36 1.32
C LEU A 187 -17.65 -10.62 0.76
N LEU A 188 -17.61 -11.66 1.57
CA LEU A 188 -17.09 -12.96 1.13
C LEU A 188 -18.08 -13.60 0.14
N LEU A 189 -17.55 -14.15 -0.97
CA LEU A 189 -18.33 -14.72 -2.08
C LEU A 189 -18.14 -16.24 -2.18
#